data_3203f540dd781b77ddc8181ce7008acd
#
_entry.id   3203f540dd781b77ddc8181ce7008acd
#
_cell.length_a   1.000
_cell.length_b   1.000
_cell.length_c   1.000
_cell.angle_alpha   90.00
_cell.angle_beta   90.00
_cell.angle_gamma   90.00
#
_symmetry.space_group_name_H-M   'P 1'
#
loop_
_entity.id
_entity.type
_entity.pdbx_description
1 polymer ?
#
loop_
_entity_poly.entity_id
_entity_poly.type
_entity_poly.pdbx_seq_one_letter_code
_entity_poly.pdbx_strand_id
1 'polypeptide(L)'
;MNFQWYPGHMTKAKRMMQENIKLIDLVIELVDARVPMSSRNPDIDELGKNKARLILLNKADLADEKQTEEWIGYFRGKGYSAVKVNSRKGGGIKSIQGVIQEACKEKTERDRKRGILNRPVRAMVVGIPNVGKSTFINALAGKACAKTGNKPGVTKGKQWIRLNKNVELLDTPGILWPKFEDQQVGLRLAFIGSIKDEIMNLEELAAELISYMQDAYPGVLVEKYTINEKQNSYSVLEAIAESRHCLVRGNELDTTKAAGMLLDDFRNGRLGRITLEFVKEYTNE
;
A
#
# COMPACT_ATOMS: atom_id res chain seq x y z
N MET A 1 11.58 14.06 -11.15
CA MET A 1 11.20 14.42 -9.74
C MET A 1 12.24 13.90 -8.74
N ASN A 2 12.52 14.61 -7.64
CA ASN A 2 13.42 14.16 -6.58
C ASN A 2 12.60 13.94 -5.29
N PHE A 3 12.41 12.67 -4.89
CA PHE A 3 11.59 12.30 -3.74
C PHE A 3 12.46 12.21 -2.47
N GLN A 4 12.51 13.27 -1.70
CA GLN A 4 13.16 13.31 -0.38
C GLN A 4 12.17 13.88 0.63
N TRP A 5 11.45 13.02 1.32
CA TRP A 5 10.50 13.43 2.34
C TRP A 5 10.45 12.43 3.49
N TYR A 6 11.00 12.84 4.63
CA TYR A 6 11.01 12.02 5.83
C TYR A 6 10.66 12.87 7.06
N PRO A 7 9.39 12.99 7.41
CA PRO A 7 8.96 13.72 8.60
C PRO A 7 9.50 13.12 9.90
N GLY A 8 9.85 13.95 10.90
CA GLY A 8 10.41 13.51 12.19
C GLY A 8 9.53 12.51 12.97
N HIS A 9 8.22 12.48 12.71
CA HIS A 9 7.34 11.46 13.31
C HIS A 9 7.61 10.04 12.80
N MET A 10 8.23 9.86 11.64
CA MET A 10 8.60 8.54 11.10
C MET A 10 9.78 7.94 11.82
N THR A 11 10.78 8.75 12.21
CA THR A 11 11.89 8.31 13.09
C THR A 11 11.36 7.79 14.43
N LYS A 12 10.39 8.51 15.02
CA LYS A 12 9.74 8.10 16.26
C LYS A 12 8.98 6.78 16.10
N ALA A 13 8.29 6.61 14.97
CA ALA A 13 7.57 5.36 14.68
C ALA A 13 8.52 4.17 14.46
N LYS A 14 9.64 4.36 13.76
CA LYS A 14 10.68 3.33 13.59
C LYS A 14 11.23 2.89 14.95
N ARG A 15 11.61 3.83 15.81
CA ARG A 15 12.08 3.53 17.16
C ARG A 15 11.04 2.75 17.99
N MET A 16 9.77 3.15 17.91
CA MET A 16 8.68 2.45 18.58
C MET A 16 8.55 0.99 18.10
N MET A 17 8.70 0.73 16.80
CA MET A 17 8.70 -0.64 16.27
C MET A 17 9.89 -1.44 16.81
N GLN A 18 11.10 -0.87 16.82
CA GLN A 18 12.30 -1.51 17.37
C GLN A 18 12.14 -1.88 18.84
N GLU A 19 11.54 -1.02 19.66
CA GLU A 19 11.27 -1.28 21.07
C GLU A 19 10.26 -2.41 21.29
N ASN A 20 9.27 -2.55 20.39
CA ASN A 20 8.19 -3.51 20.56
C ASN A 20 8.40 -4.84 19.84
N ILE A 21 9.32 -4.93 18.88
CA ILE A 21 9.49 -6.14 18.05
C ILE A 21 9.83 -7.40 18.89
N LYS A 22 10.47 -7.22 20.05
CA LYS A 22 10.78 -8.32 20.98
C LYS A 22 9.53 -9.02 21.52
N LEU A 23 8.41 -8.30 21.62
CA LEU A 23 7.12 -8.80 22.11
C LEU A 23 6.28 -9.46 21.02
N ILE A 24 6.71 -9.36 19.78
CA ILE A 24 5.95 -9.74 18.58
C ILE A 24 6.33 -11.16 18.14
N ASP A 25 5.34 -11.91 17.72
CA ASP A 25 5.46 -13.25 17.18
C ASP A 25 5.36 -13.24 15.65
N LEU A 26 4.51 -12.34 15.11
CA LEU A 26 4.19 -12.23 13.69
C LEU A 26 4.25 -10.76 13.23
N VAL A 27 4.91 -10.49 12.12
CA VAL A 27 4.81 -9.21 11.42
C VAL A 27 3.84 -9.36 10.25
N ILE A 28 2.75 -8.59 10.29
CA ILE A 28 1.78 -8.47 9.20
C ILE A 28 2.13 -7.20 8.42
N GLU A 29 2.68 -7.37 7.23
CA GLU A 29 3.07 -6.28 6.35
C GLU A 29 1.97 -6.05 5.31
N LEU A 30 1.31 -4.88 5.34
CA LEU A 30 0.39 -4.46 4.30
C LEU A 30 1.15 -3.75 3.20
N VAL A 31 0.96 -4.23 1.97
CA VAL A 31 1.44 -3.62 0.73
C VAL A 31 0.26 -3.25 -0.15
N ASP A 32 0.41 -2.26 -1.01
CA ASP A 32 -0.59 -1.93 -2.03
C ASP A 32 -0.43 -2.91 -3.21
N ALA A 33 -1.49 -3.63 -3.56
CA ALA A 33 -1.45 -4.65 -4.61
C ALA A 33 -1.05 -4.11 -6.00
N ARG A 34 -1.13 -2.79 -6.21
CA ARG A 34 -0.72 -2.13 -7.46
C ARG A 34 0.80 -1.94 -7.55
N VAL A 35 1.49 -1.87 -6.40
CA VAL A 35 2.94 -1.62 -6.27
C VAL A 35 3.53 -2.43 -5.11
N PRO A 36 3.52 -3.78 -5.20
CA PRO A 36 3.81 -4.64 -4.05
C PRO A 36 5.22 -4.46 -3.49
N MET A 37 6.25 -4.33 -4.32
CA MET A 37 7.63 -4.13 -3.85
C MET A 37 7.89 -2.69 -3.43
N SER A 38 7.50 -1.69 -4.22
CA SER A 38 7.66 -0.27 -3.88
C SER A 38 6.91 0.12 -2.60
N SER A 39 5.86 -0.62 -2.23
CA SER A 39 5.12 -0.36 -0.99
C SER A 39 5.64 -1.14 0.23
N ARG A 40 6.69 -1.96 0.09
CA ARG A 40 7.41 -2.57 1.20
C ARG A 40 8.44 -1.60 1.77
N ASN A 41 8.52 -1.55 3.09
CA ASN A 41 9.59 -0.81 3.76
C ASN A 41 10.77 -1.75 4.04
N PRO A 42 11.96 -1.54 3.45
CA PRO A 42 13.12 -2.42 3.61
C PRO A 42 13.56 -2.57 5.08
N ASP A 43 13.36 -1.56 5.92
CA ASP A 43 13.66 -1.65 7.36
C ASP A 43 12.91 -2.80 8.05
N ILE A 44 11.75 -3.21 7.51
CA ILE A 44 10.93 -4.28 8.11
C ILE A 44 11.55 -5.66 7.90
N ASP A 45 12.33 -5.87 6.86
CA ASP A 45 13.02 -7.15 6.63
C ASP A 45 14.07 -7.40 7.71
N GLU A 46 14.82 -6.37 8.08
CA GLU A 46 15.80 -6.45 9.18
C GLU A 46 15.12 -6.62 10.54
N LEU A 47 14.11 -5.78 10.84
CA LEU A 47 13.38 -5.83 12.11
C LEU A 47 12.65 -7.16 12.32
N GLY A 48 12.10 -7.74 11.26
CA GLY A 48 11.30 -8.97 11.28
C GLY A 48 12.08 -10.27 11.04
N LYS A 49 13.43 -10.25 10.96
CA LYS A 49 14.26 -11.36 10.52
C LYS A 49 14.00 -12.71 11.21
N ASN A 50 13.63 -12.69 12.49
CA ASN A 50 13.36 -13.90 13.28
C ASN A 50 11.88 -14.04 13.67
N LYS A 51 10.98 -13.43 12.91
CA LYS A 51 9.54 -13.45 13.18
C LYS A 51 8.81 -14.15 12.03
N ALA A 52 7.66 -14.75 12.33
CA ALA A 52 6.76 -15.14 11.27
C ALA A 52 6.34 -13.91 10.45
N ARG A 53 6.19 -14.06 9.14
CA ARG A 53 5.91 -12.96 8.22
C ARG A 53 4.67 -13.28 7.39
N LEU A 54 3.75 -12.32 7.37
CA LEU A 54 2.56 -12.37 6.54
C LEU A 54 2.47 -11.10 5.71
N ILE A 55 2.50 -11.23 4.39
CA ILE A 55 2.34 -10.12 3.45
C ILE A 55 0.88 -10.09 2.99
N LEU A 56 0.23 -8.96 3.16
CA LEU A 56 -1.14 -8.72 2.70
C LEU A 56 -1.14 -7.74 1.54
N LEU A 57 -1.45 -8.25 0.34
CA LEU A 57 -1.64 -7.42 -0.85
C LEU A 57 -3.03 -6.76 -0.74
N ASN A 58 -3.06 -5.58 -0.14
CA ASN A 58 -4.31 -4.83 0.09
C ASN A 58 -4.70 -4.02 -1.15
N LYS A 59 -5.97 -3.61 -1.21
CA LYS A 59 -6.59 -2.95 -2.36
C LYS A 59 -6.51 -3.80 -3.64
N ALA A 60 -6.59 -5.12 -3.49
CA ALA A 60 -6.52 -6.06 -4.60
C ALA A 60 -7.64 -5.87 -5.64
N ASP A 61 -8.71 -5.18 -5.28
CA ASP A 61 -9.78 -4.77 -6.20
C ASP A 61 -9.38 -3.64 -7.17
N LEU A 62 -8.26 -2.96 -6.91
CA LEU A 62 -7.71 -1.87 -7.74
C LEU A 62 -6.55 -2.34 -8.64
N ALA A 63 -6.00 -3.53 -8.39
CA ALA A 63 -4.89 -4.10 -9.13
C ALA A 63 -5.35 -5.16 -10.14
N ASP A 64 -4.53 -5.42 -11.14
CA ASP A 64 -4.73 -6.53 -12.06
C ASP A 64 -4.72 -7.86 -11.30
N GLU A 65 -5.71 -8.71 -11.56
CA GLU A 65 -5.90 -9.98 -10.85
C GLU A 65 -4.76 -10.95 -11.11
N LYS A 66 -4.34 -11.08 -12.38
CA LYS A 66 -3.26 -12.01 -12.76
C LYS A 66 -1.95 -11.57 -12.13
N GLN A 67 -1.61 -10.27 -12.18
CA GLN A 67 -0.42 -9.74 -11.57
C GLN A 67 -0.44 -9.91 -10.04
N THR A 68 -1.60 -9.74 -9.41
CA THR A 68 -1.76 -9.95 -7.97
C THR A 68 -1.45 -11.42 -7.58
N GLU A 69 -1.91 -12.40 -8.36
CA GLU A 69 -1.61 -13.82 -8.12
C GLU A 69 -0.12 -14.15 -8.36
N GLU A 70 0.50 -13.58 -9.39
CA GLU A 70 1.93 -13.71 -9.64
C GLU A 70 2.75 -13.19 -8.44
N TRP A 71 2.39 -12.04 -7.88
CA TRP A 71 3.03 -11.49 -6.69
C TRP A 71 2.84 -12.35 -5.43
N ILE A 72 1.66 -12.94 -5.24
CA ILE A 72 1.43 -13.91 -4.15
C ILE A 72 2.38 -15.10 -4.31
N GLY A 73 2.52 -15.64 -5.52
CA GLY A 73 3.45 -16.72 -5.85
C GLY A 73 4.90 -16.34 -5.55
N TYR A 74 5.31 -15.14 -5.97
CA TYR A 74 6.66 -14.61 -5.72
C TYR A 74 6.97 -14.54 -4.21
N PHE A 75 6.10 -13.93 -3.41
CA PHE A 75 6.33 -13.82 -1.96
C PHE A 75 6.33 -15.18 -1.27
N ARG A 76 5.47 -16.11 -1.68
CA ARG A 76 5.47 -17.49 -1.16
C ARG A 76 6.77 -18.22 -1.51
N GLY A 77 7.28 -18.04 -2.72
CA GLY A 77 8.60 -18.56 -3.14
C GLY A 77 9.77 -18.01 -2.33
N LYS A 78 9.65 -16.81 -1.76
CA LYS A 78 10.61 -16.21 -0.82
C LYS A 78 10.39 -16.65 0.65
N GLY A 79 9.44 -17.56 0.92
CA GLY A 79 9.17 -18.11 2.27
C GLY A 79 8.19 -17.26 3.11
N TYR A 80 7.51 -16.28 2.54
CA TYR A 80 6.48 -15.50 3.24
C TYR A 80 5.09 -16.16 3.10
N SER A 81 4.26 -16.05 4.12
CA SER A 81 2.81 -16.22 3.92
C SER A 81 2.31 -15.00 3.15
N ALA A 82 1.55 -15.19 2.08
CA ALA A 82 1.04 -14.08 1.28
C ALA A 82 -0.40 -14.34 0.82
N VAL A 83 -1.27 -13.32 0.97
CA VAL A 83 -2.67 -13.36 0.52
C VAL A 83 -3.12 -11.98 0.06
N LYS A 84 -4.07 -11.94 -0.89
CA LYS A 84 -4.74 -10.72 -1.31
C LYS A 84 -5.91 -10.37 -0.41
N VAL A 85 -6.13 -9.08 -0.17
CA VAL A 85 -7.25 -8.58 0.63
C VAL A 85 -7.85 -7.32 0.02
N ASN A 86 -9.13 -7.11 0.28
CA ASN A 86 -9.81 -5.84 0.10
C ASN A 86 -10.35 -5.40 1.46
N SER A 87 -9.57 -4.63 2.19
CA SER A 87 -9.93 -4.19 3.53
C SER A 87 -11.18 -3.31 3.58
N ARG A 88 -11.48 -2.60 2.49
CA ARG A 88 -12.64 -1.70 2.41
C ARG A 88 -13.95 -2.47 2.21
N LYS A 89 -13.93 -3.52 1.37
CA LYS A 89 -15.11 -4.35 1.05
C LYS A 89 -15.16 -5.66 1.85
N GLY A 90 -14.14 -5.94 2.68
CA GLY A 90 -14.06 -7.17 3.49
C GLY A 90 -13.61 -8.42 2.74
N GLY A 91 -13.20 -8.29 1.46
CA GLY A 91 -12.70 -9.42 0.67
C GLY A 91 -11.42 -10.00 1.28
N GLY A 92 -11.37 -11.33 1.47
CA GLY A 92 -10.23 -12.04 2.04
C GLY A 92 -10.06 -11.93 3.57
N ILE A 93 -10.76 -11.01 4.25
CA ILE A 93 -10.58 -10.75 5.69
C ILE A 93 -10.94 -11.98 6.56
N LYS A 94 -11.97 -12.72 6.19
CA LYS A 94 -12.43 -13.89 6.97
C LYS A 94 -11.38 -15.00 7.06
N SER A 95 -10.53 -15.17 6.05
CA SER A 95 -9.48 -16.19 6.02
C SER A 95 -8.24 -15.81 6.82
N ILE A 96 -8.04 -14.52 7.15
CA ILE A 96 -6.80 -14.00 7.77
C ILE A 96 -6.51 -14.67 9.11
N GLN A 97 -7.52 -14.97 9.92
CA GLN A 97 -7.29 -15.63 11.21
C GLN A 97 -6.68 -17.03 11.04
N GLY A 98 -7.13 -17.80 10.05
CA GLY A 98 -6.53 -19.09 9.72
C GLY A 98 -5.09 -18.95 9.21
N VAL A 99 -4.83 -17.96 8.37
CA VAL A 99 -3.48 -17.67 7.86
C VAL A 99 -2.53 -17.26 8.99
N ILE A 100 -2.98 -16.45 9.96
CA ILE A 100 -2.19 -16.10 11.17
C ILE A 100 -1.85 -17.36 11.97
N GLN A 101 -2.81 -18.25 12.17
CA GLN A 101 -2.59 -19.48 12.91
C GLN A 101 -1.57 -20.40 12.22
N GLU A 102 -1.67 -20.56 10.90
CA GLU A 102 -0.72 -21.36 10.12
C GLU A 102 0.68 -20.74 10.11
N ALA A 103 0.80 -19.42 9.88
CA ALA A 103 2.07 -18.70 9.92
C ALA A 103 2.79 -18.79 11.29
N CYS A 104 2.03 -18.98 12.38
CA CYS A 104 2.57 -19.08 13.75
C CYS A 104 2.56 -20.50 14.30
N LYS A 105 2.27 -21.52 13.49
CA LYS A 105 2.11 -22.91 13.93
C LYS A 105 3.33 -23.44 14.69
N GLU A 106 4.51 -23.36 14.10
CA GLU A 106 5.75 -23.83 14.72
C GLU A 106 6.04 -23.16 16.07
N LYS A 107 5.76 -21.85 16.16
CA LYS A 107 5.92 -21.13 17.41
C LYS A 107 4.92 -21.59 18.45
N THR A 108 3.67 -21.74 18.09
CA THR A 108 2.61 -22.20 18.99
C THR A 108 2.89 -23.62 19.50
N GLU A 109 3.42 -24.50 18.67
CA GLU A 109 3.85 -25.85 19.05
C GLU A 109 5.03 -25.83 20.02
N ARG A 110 6.03 -24.95 19.79
CA ARG A 110 7.15 -24.76 20.71
C ARG A 110 6.70 -24.25 22.08
N ASP A 111 5.76 -23.30 22.11
CA ASP A 111 5.20 -22.77 23.36
C ASP A 111 4.45 -23.86 24.13
N ARG A 112 3.65 -24.70 23.43
CA ARG A 112 2.94 -25.85 24.04
C ARG A 112 3.90 -26.86 24.65
N LYS A 113 5.00 -27.21 23.96
CA LYS A 113 6.04 -28.11 24.49
C LYS A 113 6.73 -27.55 25.75
N ARG A 114 6.74 -26.23 25.95
CA ARG A 114 7.25 -25.53 27.13
C ARG A 114 6.21 -25.35 28.23
N GLY A 115 4.99 -25.91 28.07
CA GLY A 115 3.90 -25.74 29.03
C GLY A 115 3.19 -24.39 28.98
N ILE A 116 3.49 -23.54 27.98
CA ILE A 116 2.82 -22.25 27.78
C ILE A 116 1.53 -22.49 27.00
N LEU A 117 0.43 -22.61 27.72
CA LEU A 117 -0.90 -22.80 27.16
C LEU A 117 -1.63 -21.46 27.03
N ASN A 118 -2.42 -21.30 25.96
CA ASN A 118 -3.34 -20.16 25.79
C ASN A 118 -2.69 -18.76 25.67
N ARG A 119 -1.41 -18.67 25.32
CA ARG A 119 -0.80 -17.37 25.00
C ARG A 119 -1.30 -16.89 23.62
N PRO A 120 -1.89 -15.68 23.51
CA PRO A 120 -2.29 -15.14 22.22
C PRO A 120 -1.07 -14.86 21.34
N VAL A 121 -1.23 -15.05 20.03
CA VAL A 121 -0.26 -14.58 19.03
C VAL A 121 -0.28 -13.06 19.03
N ARG A 122 0.87 -12.45 19.20
CA ARG A 122 1.06 -11.00 19.12
C ARG A 122 1.57 -10.63 17.75
N ALA A 123 0.73 -9.97 16.97
CA ALA A 123 1.09 -9.53 15.64
C ALA A 123 1.26 -8.00 15.58
N MET A 124 2.32 -7.54 14.92
CA MET A 124 2.53 -6.13 14.61
C MET A 124 2.07 -5.87 13.18
N VAL A 125 1.19 -4.89 13.00
CA VAL A 125 0.71 -4.47 11.67
C VAL A 125 1.53 -3.29 11.19
N VAL A 126 2.26 -3.49 10.09
CA VAL A 126 3.16 -2.50 9.52
C VAL A 126 2.79 -2.19 8.06
N GLY A 127 3.32 -1.11 7.51
CA GLY A 127 3.17 -0.71 6.12
C GLY A 127 3.27 0.80 5.96
N ILE A 128 3.37 1.24 4.73
CA ILE A 128 3.48 2.64 4.35
C ILE A 128 2.21 3.45 4.68
N PRO A 129 2.27 4.79 4.65
CA PRO A 129 1.07 5.62 4.75
C PRO A 129 0.05 5.28 3.65
N ASN A 130 -1.22 5.41 3.94
CA ASN A 130 -2.36 5.20 3.03
C ASN A 130 -2.50 3.80 2.40
N VAL A 131 -1.70 2.81 2.84
CA VAL A 131 -1.84 1.41 2.38
C VAL A 131 -3.12 0.73 2.90
N GLY A 132 -3.78 1.33 3.91
CA GLY A 132 -5.05 0.85 4.46
C GLY A 132 -4.93 0.05 5.77
N LYS A 133 -3.86 0.23 6.56
CA LYS A 133 -3.65 -0.48 7.84
C LYS A 133 -4.83 -0.37 8.80
N SER A 134 -5.26 0.84 9.12
CA SER A 134 -6.37 1.05 10.06
C SER A 134 -7.70 0.51 9.53
N THR A 135 -7.92 0.58 8.21
CA THR A 135 -9.08 -0.03 7.54
C THR A 135 -9.05 -1.55 7.67
N PHE A 136 -7.88 -2.17 7.44
CA PHE A 136 -7.67 -3.61 7.62
C PHE A 136 -7.93 -4.04 9.07
N ILE A 137 -7.35 -3.33 10.04
CA ILE A 137 -7.53 -3.64 11.47
C ILE A 137 -8.99 -3.56 11.86
N ASN A 138 -9.71 -2.52 11.44
CA ASN A 138 -11.14 -2.36 11.71
C ASN A 138 -11.98 -3.48 11.06
N ALA A 139 -11.67 -3.83 9.80
CA ALA A 139 -12.35 -4.92 9.10
C ALA A 139 -12.11 -6.27 9.78
N LEU A 140 -10.87 -6.54 10.23
CA LEU A 140 -10.51 -7.78 10.92
C LEU A 140 -11.11 -7.85 12.33
N ALA A 141 -11.21 -6.73 13.03
CA ALA A 141 -11.81 -6.64 14.35
C ALA A 141 -13.36 -6.61 14.32
N GLY A 142 -13.97 -6.39 13.15
CA GLY A 142 -15.43 -6.25 13.01
C GLY A 142 -16.01 -5.01 13.68
N LYS A 143 -15.17 -4.05 14.07
CA LYS A 143 -15.58 -2.80 14.73
C LYS A 143 -14.55 -1.69 14.50
N ALA A 144 -14.96 -0.44 14.66
CA ALA A 144 -14.06 0.72 14.58
C ALA A 144 -13.20 0.81 15.85
N CYS A 145 -11.99 0.25 15.82
CA CYS A 145 -11.01 0.27 16.90
C CYS A 145 -9.73 1.04 16.56
N ALA A 146 -9.48 1.32 15.29
CA ALA A 146 -8.38 2.14 14.81
C ALA A 146 -8.88 3.36 14.04
N LYS A 147 -8.20 4.51 14.17
CA LYS A 147 -8.55 5.73 13.42
C LYS A 147 -8.22 5.56 11.95
N THR A 148 -9.17 5.84 11.08
CA THR A 148 -9.02 5.81 9.62
C THR A 148 -8.98 7.22 9.03
N GLY A 149 -8.29 7.38 7.89
CA GLY A 149 -8.25 8.61 7.10
C GLY A 149 -7.41 8.44 5.86
N ASN A 150 -7.69 9.26 4.85
CA ASN A 150 -6.98 9.20 3.55
C ASN A 150 -5.71 10.08 3.52
N LYS A 151 -5.27 10.60 4.68
CA LYS A 151 -4.07 11.45 4.79
C LYS A 151 -2.97 10.71 5.54
N PRO A 152 -1.69 10.84 5.16
CA PRO A 152 -0.56 10.34 5.92
C PRO A 152 -0.54 10.88 7.35
N GLY A 153 -0.20 10.03 8.35
CA GLY A 153 -0.05 10.43 9.75
C GLY A 153 -1.33 10.42 10.59
N VAL A 154 -2.38 9.72 10.16
CA VAL A 154 -3.64 9.56 10.93
C VAL A 154 -3.41 8.80 12.24
N THR A 155 -2.61 7.72 12.23
CA THR A 155 -2.22 6.98 13.42
C THR A 155 -0.98 7.64 14.04
N LYS A 156 -1.11 8.23 15.24
CA LYS A 156 -0.04 9.00 15.90
C LYS A 156 0.77 8.22 16.93
N GLY A 157 0.30 7.02 17.36
CA GLY A 157 0.96 6.24 18.40
C GLY A 157 0.64 4.76 18.29
N LYS A 158 1.22 3.95 19.19
CA LYS A 158 0.94 2.51 19.27
C LYS A 158 -0.39 2.25 19.98
N GLN A 159 -1.11 1.25 19.49
CA GLN A 159 -2.34 0.77 20.14
C GLN A 159 -2.39 -0.76 20.07
N TRP A 160 -2.56 -1.41 21.24
CA TRP A 160 -2.86 -2.83 21.30
C TRP A 160 -4.35 -3.07 21.13
N ILE A 161 -4.71 -3.96 20.21
CA ILE A 161 -6.08 -4.30 19.85
C ILE A 161 -6.24 -5.81 20.02
N ARG A 162 -7.06 -6.24 20.96
CA ARG A 162 -7.38 -7.65 21.15
C ARG A 162 -8.50 -8.03 20.18
N LEU A 163 -8.17 -8.87 19.19
CA LEU A 163 -9.15 -9.38 18.22
C LEU A 163 -10.04 -10.46 18.85
N ASN A 164 -9.40 -11.40 19.54
CA ASN A 164 -10.04 -12.51 20.21
C ASN A 164 -9.07 -13.08 21.30
N LYS A 165 -9.42 -14.23 21.89
CA LYS A 165 -8.57 -14.87 22.90
C LYS A 165 -7.20 -15.35 22.36
N ASN A 166 -7.06 -15.50 21.04
CA ASN A 166 -5.89 -16.11 20.41
C ASN A 166 -4.99 -15.10 19.67
N VAL A 167 -5.46 -13.86 19.40
CA VAL A 167 -4.72 -12.88 18.59
C VAL A 167 -4.85 -11.48 19.18
N GLU A 168 -3.70 -10.85 19.39
CA GLU A 168 -3.56 -9.43 19.74
C GLU A 168 -2.79 -8.72 18.62
N LEU A 169 -3.28 -7.57 18.17
CA LEU A 169 -2.61 -6.73 17.16
C LEU A 169 -1.99 -5.50 17.80
N LEU A 170 -0.79 -5.16 17.38
CA LEU A 170 -0.20 -3.85 17.61
C LEU A 170 -0.35 -3.01 16.35
N ASP A 171 -1.20 -1.98 16.37
CA ASP A 171 -1.29 -0.98 15.30
C ASP A 171 -0.10 -0.02 15.39
N THR A 172 0.50 0.26 14.26
CA THR A 172 1.66 1.16 14.15
C THR A 172 1.37 2.28 13.15
N PRO A 173 1.97 3.49 13.35
CA PRO A 173 1.94 4.51 12.33
C PRO A 173 2.52 4.01 11.01
N GLY A 174 2.01 4.52 9.88
CA GLY A 174 2.61 4.27 8.57
C GLY A 174 3.95 4.98 8.46
N ILE A 175 4.97 4.27 8.01
CA ILE A 175 6.31 4.83 7.81
C ILE A 175 6.81 4.56 6.39
N LEU A 176 7.47 5.57 5.84
CA LEU A 176 8.36 5.46 4.70
C LEU A 176 9.81 5.47 5.22
N TRP A 177 10.78 5.21 4.38
CA TRP A 177 12.20 5.31 4.70
C TRP A 177 12.79 6.63 4.18
N PRO A 178 13.93 7.11 4.73
CA PRO A 178 14.40 8.49 4.53
C PRO A 178 14.78 8.85 3.10
N LYS A 179 15.25 7.89 2.31
CA LYS A 179 15.73 8.10 0.96
C LYS A 179 15.33 6.93 0.07
N PHE A 180 14.74 7.22 -1.07
CA PHE A 180 14.50 6.23 -2.12
C PHE A 180 15.76 6.17 -2.98
N GLU A 181 16.46 5.03 -2.96
CA GLU A 181 17.63 4.80 -3.82
C GLU A 181 17.20 4.78 -5.28
N ASP A 182 16.08 4.14 -5.56
CA ASP A 182 15.39 4.15 -6.85
C ASP A 182 14.28 5.22 -6.85
N GLN A 183 14.39 6.20 -7.75
CA GLN A 183 13.38 7.26 -7.94
C GLN A 183 12.06 6.71 -8.48
N GLN A 184 12.06 5.56 -9.16
CA GLN A 184 10.84 4.88 -9.61
C GLN A 184 9.97 4.43 -8.43
N VAL A 185 10.59 3.99 -7.34
CA VAL A 185 9.87 3.68 -6.09
C VAL A 185 9.15 4.91 -5.56
N GLY A 186 9.84 6.06 -5.52
CA GLY A 186 9.23 7.34 -5.11
C GLY A 186 8.03 7.73 -5.99
N LEU A 187 8.18 7.60 -7.30
CA LEU A 187 7.14 7.89 -8.29
C LEU A 187 5.90 6.98 -8.10
N ARG A 188 6.10 5.68 -7.98
CA ARG A 188 5.03 4.70 -7.73
C ARG A 188 4.30 4.98 -6.41
N LEU A 189 5.03 5.34 -5.36
CA LEU A 189 4.45 5.73 -4.07
C LEU A 189 3.66 7.05 -4.14
N ALA A 190 4.09 7.99 -4.97
CA ALA A 190 3.36 9.22 -5.24
C ALA A 190 2.04 8.94 -5.99
N PHE A 191 2.06 8.08 -7.00
CA PHE A 191 0.85 7.68 -7.74
C PHE A 191 -0.23 7.12 -6.81
N ILE A 192 0.11 6.25 -5.88
CA ILE A 192 -0.85 5.66 -4.94
C ILE A 192 -1.21 6.55 -3.74
N GLY A 193 -0.65 7.77 -3.67
CA GLY A 193 -0.95 8.76 -2.63
C GLY A 193 -0.32 8.44 -1.26
N SER A 194 0.80 7.71 -1.22
CA SER A 194 1.57 7.46 0.01
C SER A 194 2.48 8.63 0.39
N ILE A 195 2.79 9.49 -0.57
CA ILE A 195 3.46 10.78 -0.40
C ILE A 195 2.40 11.88 -0.48
N LYS A 196 2.58 12.98 0.24
CA LYS A 196 1.64 14.10 0.25
C LYS A 196 1.69 14.88 -1.06
N ASP A 197 0.52 15.15 -1.64
CA ASP A 197 0.40 15.89 -2.90
C ASP A 197 0.90 17.34 -2.78
N GLU A 198 0.77 17.94 -1.60
CA GLU A 198 1.17 19.34 -1.36
C GLU A 198 2.67 19.64 -1.54
N ILE A 199 3.50 18.59 -1.59
CA ILE A 199 4.96 18.72 -1.79
C ILE A 199 5.42 18.34 -3.20
N MET A 200 4.48 18.08 -4.11
CA MET A 200 4.77 17.57 -5.47
C MET A 200 4.21 18.50 -6.54
N ASN A 201 4.83 18.48 -7.71
CA ASN A 201 4.24 19.04 -8.92
C ASN A 201 3.23 18.00 -9.46
N LEU A 202 1.93 18.28 -9.31
CA LEU A 202 0.87 17.35 -9.71
C LEU A 202 0.79 17.20 -11.23
N GLU A 203 1.11 18.22 -12.01
CA GLU A 203 1.08 18.14 -13.48
C GLU A 203 2.19 17.23 -14.00
N GLU A 204 3.40 17.36 -13.46
CA GLU A 204 4.51 16.48 -13.76
C GLU A 204 4.18 15.01 -13.36
N LEU A 205 3.61 14.82 -12.16
CA LEU A 205 3.20 13.50 -11.69
C LEU A 205 2.11 12.88 -12.59
N ALA A 206 1.13 13.68 -13.00
CA ALA A 206 0.08 13.24 -13.92
C ALA A 206 0.61 12.91 -15.30
N ALA A 207 1.56 13.69 -15.84
CA ALA A 207 2.21 13.43 -17.12
C ALA A 207 2.98 12.09 -17.10
N GLU A 208 3.70 11.79 -16.03
CA GLU A 208 4.37 10.49 -15.83
C GLU A 208 3.35 9.33 -15.78
N LEU A 209 2.22 9.52 -15.09
CA LEU A 209 1.17 8.50 -15.03
C LEU A 209 0.53 8.29 -16.41
N ILE A 210 0.28 9.36 -17.17
CA ILE A 210 -0.23 9.28 -18.55
C ILE A 210 0.74 8.49 -19.43
N SER A 211 2.05 8.81 -19.39
CA SER A 211 3.06 8.08 -20.16
C SER A 211 3.05 6.59 -19.82
N TYR A 212 2.99 6.24 -18.53
CA TYR A 212 2.88 4.84 -18.13
C TYR A 212 1.60 4.17 -18.66
N MET A 213 0.45 4.88 -18.63
CA MET A 213 -0.81 4.34 -19.14
C MET A 213 -0.78 4.10 -20.64
N GLN A 214 -0.19 5.02 -21.39
CA GLN A 214 -0.04 4.89 -22.85
C GLN A 214 0.75 3.63 -23.22
N ASP A 215 1.79 3.29 -22.45
CA ASP A 215 2.66 2.16 -22.71
C ASP A 215 2.09 0.84 -22.20
N ALA A 216 1.62 0.80 -20.95
CA ALA A 216 1.23 -0.43 -20.27
C ALA A 216 -0.26 -0.76 -20.39
N TYR A 217 -1.12 0.24 -20.56
CA TYR A 217 -2.58 0.10 -20.59
C TYR A 217 -3.21 0.97 -21.71
N PRO A 218 -2.80 0.79 -22.98
CA PRO A 218 -3.31 1.60 -24.08
C PRO A 218 -4.83 1.47 -24.20
N GLY A 219 -5.50 2.60 -24.42
CA GLY A 219 -6.96 2.71 -24.55
C GLY A 219 -7.69 3.08 -23.26
N VAL A 220 -7.09 2.92 -22.08
CA VAL A 220 -7.74 3.23 -20.79
C VAL A 220 -8.11 4.71 -20.67
N LEU A 221 -7.23 5.61 -21.11
CA LEU A 221 -7.51 7.05 -21.09
C LEU A 221 -8.55 7.44 -22.14
N VAL A 222 -8.52 6.79 -23.31
CA VAL A 222 -9.54 6.97 -24.36
C VAL A 222 -10.92 6.59 -23.84
N GLU A 223 -11.05 5.42 -23.23
CA GLU A 223 -12.31 4.92 -22.69
C GLU A 223 -12.86 5.86 -21.60
N LYS A 224 -11.98 6.31 -20.70
CA LYS A 224 -12.37 7.11 -19.55
C LYS A 224 -12.72 8.55 -19.87
N TYR A 225 -11.92 9.19 -20.74
CA TYR A 225 -11.99 10.64 -20.97
C TYR A 225 -12.46 11.01 -22.36
N THR A 226 -12.61 10.03 -23.27
CA THR A 226 -13.03 10.24 -24.67
C THR A 226 -12.07 11.20 -25.41
N ILE A 227 -10.77 10.96 -25.28
CA ILE A 227 -9.69 11.80 -25.82
C ILE A 227 -8.78 11.00 -26.75
N ASN A 228 -7.95 11.71 -27.53
CA ASN A 228 -6.85 11.08 -28.27
C ASN A 228 -5.62 10.95 -27.34
N GLU A 229 -5.26 9.72 -26.98
CA GLU A 229 -4.09 9.46 -26.12
C GLU A 229 -2.76 9.32 -26.90
N LYS A 230 -2.75 9.39 -28.23
CA LYS A 230 -1.53 9.23 -29.07
C LYS A 230 -0.70 10.51 -29.17
N GLN A 231 -0.75 11.38 -28.21
CA GLN A 231 -0.01 12.63 -28.10
C GLN A 231 1.01 12.54 -26.96
N ASN A 232 1.86 13.54 -26.80
CA ASN A 232 2.70 13.62 -25.62
C ASN A 232 1.85 13.79 -24.34
N SER A 233 2.36 13.37 -23.20
CA SER A 233 1.62 13.29 -21.95
C SER A 233 1.03 14.63 -21.49
N TYR A 234 1.69 15.76 -21.76
CA TYR A 234 1.16 17.10 -21.43
C TYR A 234 -0.03 17.47 -22.31
N SER A 235 0.04 17.21 -23.61
CA SER A 235 -1.11 17.44 -24.51
C SER A 235 -2.30 16.53 -24.19
N VAL A 236 -2.03 15.30 -23.72
CA VAL A 236 -3.08 14.42 -23.19
C VAL A 236 -3.70 14.98 -21.91
N LEU A 237 -2.89 15.57 -21.01
CA LEU A 237 -3.39 16.24 -19.81
C LEU A 237 -4.29 17.45 -20.15
N GLU A 238 -3.90 18.26 -21.13
CA GLU A 238 -4.73 19.36 -21.65
C GLU A 238 -6.05 18.84 -22.24
N ALA A 239 -6.02 17.76 -23.02
CA ALA A 239 -7.22 17.13 -23.55
C ALA A 239 -8.15 16.60 -22.45
N ILE A 240 -7.59 16.06 -21.35
CA ILE A 240 -8.36 15.68 -20.15
C ILE A 240 -9.01 16.92 -19.53
N ALA A 241 -8.26 18.04 -19.39
CA ALA A 241 -8.77 19.29 -18.84
C ALA A 241 -9.95 19.82 -19.69
N GLU A 242 -9.84 19.80 -20.99
CA GLU A 242 -10.89 20.19 -21.93
C GLU A 242 -12.11 19.27 -21.81
N SER A 243 -11.93 17.95 -21.89
CA SER A 243 -12.99 16.93 -21.78
C SER A 243 -13.77 17.03 -20.45
N ARG A 244 -13.12 17.47 -19.38
CA ARG A 244 -13.71 17.59 -18.04
C ARG A 244 -14.10 19.02 -17.66
N HIS A 245 -14.02 19.95 -18.60
CA HIS A 245 -14.31 21.39 -18.39
C HIS A 245 -13.56 21.95 -17.18
N CYS A 246 -12.29 21.58 -17.03
CA CYS A 246 -11.41 22.15 -16.03
C CYS A 246 -10.92 23.51 -16.52
N LEU A 247 -11.59 24.58 -16.10
CA LEU A 247 -11.30 25.93 -16.56
C LEU A 247 -11.00 26.85 -15.35
N VAL A 248 -10.09 27.79 -15.55
CA VAL A 248 -9.85 28.94 -14.67
C VAL A 248 -10.56 30.19 -15.22
N ARG A 249 -10.44 31.32 -14.49
CA ARG A 249 -10.96 32.61 -14.98
C ARG A 249 -10.32 32.98 -16.31
N GLY A 250 -11.11 33.41 -17.28
CA GLY A 250 -10.66 33.70 -18.65
C GLY A 250 -10.81 32.55 -19.63
N ASN A 251 -11.44 31.43 -19.21
CA ASN A 251 -11.70 30.25 -20.04
C ASN A 251 -10.41 29.51 -20.49
N GLU A 252 -9.32 29.68 -19.73
CA GLU A 252 -8.08 28.93 -19.92
C GLU A 252 -8.18 27.56 -19.23
N LEU A 253 -7.45 26.55 -19.73
CA LEU A 253 -7.46 25.20 -19.18
C LEU A 253 -6.78 25.15 -17.80
N ASP A 254 -7.42 24.53 -16.83
CA ASP A 254 -6.87 24.24 -15.49
C ASP A 254 -6.24 22.82 -15.48
N THR A 255 -5.01 22.74 -15.96
CA THR A 255 -4.24 21.48 -16.03
C THR A 255 -3.92 20.93 -14.64
N THR A 256 -3.72 21.78 -13.64
CA THR A 256 -3.51 21.37 -12.25
C THR A 256 -4.73 20.65 -11.67
N LYS A 257 -5.93 21.17 -11.93
CA LYS A 257 -7.18 20.52 -11.55
C LYS A 257 -7.38 19.18 -12.29
N ALA A 258 -7.08 19.13 -13.58
CA ALA A 258 -7.15 17.92 -14.38
C ALA A 258 -6.16 16.85 -13.87
N ALA A 259 -4.93 17.25 -13.52
CA ALA A 259 -3.93 16.38 -12.90
C ALA A 259 -4.43 15.77 -11.60
N GLY A 260 -5.00 16.59 -10.72
CA GLY A 260 -5.61 16.10 -9.47
C GLY A 260 -6.75 15.12 -9.72
N MET A 261 -7.61 15.37 -10.71
CA MET A 261 -8.70 14.47 -11.08
C MET A 261 -8.19 13.13 -11.64
N LEU A 262 -7.20 13.15 -12.53
CA LEU A 262 -6.60 11.92 -13.08
C LEU A 262 -5.98 11.05 -11.98
N LEU A 263 -5.18 11.66 -11.09
CA LEU A 263 -4.57 10.95 -9.95
C LEU A 263 -5.63 10.37 -9.00
N ASP A 264 -6.71 11.11 -8.76
CA ASP A 264 -7.82 10.64 -7.92
C ASP A 264 -8.60 9.51 -8.61
N ASP A 265 -8.81 9.56 -9.93
CA ASP A 265 -9.43 8.49 -10.70
C ASP A 265 -8.58 7.21 -10.66
N PHE A 266 -7.26 7.31 -10.79
CA PHE A 266 -6.35 6.19 -10.62
C PHE A 266 -6.41 5.62 -9.19
N ARG A 267 -6.28 6.46 -8.17
CA ARG A 267 -6.24 6.06 -6.75
C ARG A 267 -7.52 5.36 -6.30
N ASN A 268 -8.66 5.73 -6.87
CA ASN A 268 -9.97 5.15 -6.56
C ASN A 268 -10.41 4.03 -7.53
N GLY A 269 -9.57 3.62 -8.48
CA GLY A 269 -9.85 2.53 -9.42
C GLY A 269 -10.88 2.87 -10.49
N ARG A 270 -11.11 4.16 -10.75
CA ARG A 270 -12.03 4.63 -11.80
C ARG A 270 -11.45 4.52 -13.21
N LEU A 271 -10.17 4.19 -13.32
CA LEU A 271 -9.47 3.84 -14.57
C LEU A 271 -9.39 2.32 -14.81
N GLY A 272 -10.06 1.51 -13.98
CA GLY A 272 -9.96 0.06 -14.03
C GLY A 272 -8.93 -0.51 -13.06
N ARG A 273 -8.59 -1.79 -13.25
CA ARG A 273 -7.58 -2.50 -12.44
C ARG A 273 -6.21 -2.32 -13.07
N ILE A 274 -5.35 -1.59 -12.41
CA ILE A 274 -4.03 -1.20 -12.94
C ILE A 274 -2.95 -1.58 -11.94
N THR A 275 -1.92 -2.28 -12.42
CA THR A 275 -0.72 -2.64 -11.68
C THR A 275 0.47 -1.88 -12.26
N LEU A 276 1.30 -1.29 -11.41
CA LEU A 276 2.47 -0.48 -11.79
C LEU A 276 3.79 -1.24 -11.61
N GLU A 277 3.74 -2.47 -11.09
CA GLU A 277 4.91 -3.33 -10.84
C GLU A 277 4.64 -4.76 -11.26
N PHE A 278 5.58 -5.35 -11.97
CA PHE A 278 5.48 -6.71 -12.47
C PHE A 278 6.58 -7.59 -11.86
N VAL A 279 6.25 -8.84 -11.50
CA VAL A 279 7.20 -9.80 -10.91
C VAL A 279 8.45 -9.99 -11.77
N LYS A 280 8.29 -9.95 -13.11
CA LYS A 280 9.41 -10.08 -14.06
C LYS A 280 10.51 -9.04 -13.87
N GLU A 281 10.21 -7.87 -13.30
CA GLU A 281 11.20 -6.82 -12.99
C GLU A 281 12.16 -7.25 -11.86
N TYR A 282 11.76 -8.20 -11.02
CA TYR A 282 12.43 -8.64 -9.79
C TYR A 282 12.92 -10.11 -9.83
N THR A 283 12.71 -10.82 -10.93
CA THR A 283 13.13 -12.23 -11.07
C THR A 283 14.42 -12.40 -11.86
N ASN A 284 14.96 -11.35 -12.46
CA ASN A 284 16.19 -11.37 -13.24
C ASN A 284 17.43 -10.92 -12.43
N GLU A 285 17.31 -10.86 -11.10
CA GLU A 285 18.42 -10.60 -10.18
C GLU A 285 18.93 -11.86 -9.48
#